data_1b1fa0efbb10776583a0318beb9b92c7
#
_entry.id   1b1fa0efbb10776583a0318beb9b92c7
#
_cell.length_a   1.000
_cell.length_b   1.000
_cell.length_c   1.000
_cell.angle_alpha   90.00
_cell.angle_beta   90.00
_cell.angle_gamma   90.00
#
_symmetry.space_group_name_H-M   'P 1'
#
loop_
_entity.id
_entity.type
_entity.pdbx_description
1 polymer ?
#
loop_
_entity_poly.entity_id
_entity_poly.type
_entity_poly.pdbx_seq_one_letter_code
_entity_poly.pdbx_strand_id
1 'polypeptide(L)'
;MGSMKKRILLFLFIILQISLFHHVFTLAKAPENYLKGKFYSSIKNNFLVATKKMKDNRFEKTVIVMLENDEDGAWGLVVNKPIGSIPLALLVDPSLGTPEEREELYKVDMLIFWGGPVEVKEIFVLHSSEYQSETTKNYGSISISQDYKILFDIAGKK
;
A
#
# COMPACT_ATOMS: atom_id res chain seq x y z
N MET A 1 -58.81 -7.37 16.92
CA MET A 1 -58.45 -7.79 15.54
C MET A 1 -57.55 -6.80 14.77
N GLY A 2 -57.51 -5.52 15.14
CA GLY A 2 -56.67 -4.49 14.48
C GLY A 2 -55.16 -4.54 14.79
N SER A 3 -54.78 -4.95 16.01
CA SER A 3 -53.39 -4.94 16.47
C SER A 3 -52.49 -6.01 15.81
N MET A 4 -53.06 -7.19 15.57
CA MET A 4 -52.33 -8.31 14.96
C MET A 4 -52.05 -8.08 13.46
N LYS A 5 -53.01 -7.49 12.75
CA LYS A 5 -52.80 -7.09 11.34
C LYS A 5 -51.72 -6.03 11.18
N LYS A 6 -51.64 -5.05 12.07
CA LYS A 6 -50.57 -4.02 12.05
C LYS A 6 -49.18 -4.63 12.31
N ARG A 7 -49.06 -5.59 13.22
CA ARG A 7 -47.81 -6.28 13.52
C ARG A 7 -47.31 -7.14 12.35
N ILE A 8 -48.24 -7.85 11.66
CA ILE A 8 -47.93 -8.64 10.46
C ILE A 8 -47.49 -7.74 9.33
N LEU A 9 -48.14 -6.59 9.13
CA LEU A 9 -47.79 -5.63 8.11
C LEU A 9 -46.40 -5.00 8.36
N LEU A 10 -46.08 -4.68 9.62
CA LEU A 10 -44.76 -4.18 10.00
C LEU A 10 -43.66 -5.22 9.77
N PHE A 11 -43.93 -6.48 10.09
CA PHE A 11 -42.98 -7.59 9.90
C PHE A 11 -42.71 -7.86 8.41
N LEU A 12 -43.73 -7.80 7.57
CA LEU A 12 -43.59 -7.92 6.12
C LEU A 12 -42.82 -6.74 5.52
N PHE A 13 -43.02 -5.53 6.04
CA PHE A 13 -42.26 -4.34 5.62
C PHE A 13 -40.77 -4.43 5.96
N ILE A 14 -40.44 -4.94 7.16
CA ILE A 14 -39.06 -5.18 7.60
C ILE A 14 -38.38 -6.25 6.73
N ILE A 15 -39.07 -7.34 6.44
CA ILE A 15 -38.55 -8.40 5.57
C ILE A 15 -38.29 -7.87 4.14
N LEU A 16 -39.18 -7.04 3.62
CA LEU A 16 -39.04 -6.42 2.31
C LEU A 16 -37.82 -5.47 2.27
N GLN A 17 -37.58 -4.69 3.32
CA GLN A 17 -36.42 -3.82 3.47
C GLN A 17 -35.11 -4.63 3.52
N ILE A 18 -35.09 -5.74 4.26
CA ILE A 18 -33.92 -6.62 4.35
C ILE A 18 -33.63 -7.26 2.99
N SER A 19 -34.66 -7.68 2.25
CA SER A 19 -34.50 -8.23 0.89
C SER A 19 -33.95 -7.20 -0.11
N LEU A 20 -34.40 -5.95 -0.03
CA LEU A 20 -33.88 -4.86 -0.86
C LEU A 20 -32.43 -4.51 -0.51
N PHE A 21 -32.02 -4.58 0.77
CA PHE A 21 -30.65 -4.33 1.20
C PHE A 21 -29.66 -5.42 0.74
N HIS A 22 -30.11 -6.67 0.57
CA HIS A 22 -29.25 -7.75 0.07
C HIS A 22 -28.89 -7.63 -1.43
N HIS A 23 -29.60 -6.81 -2.19
CA HIS A 23 -29.32 -6.60 -3.61
C HIS A 23 -28.36 -5.44 -3.90
N VAL A 24 -27.94 -4.68 -2.89
CA VAL A 24 -27.03 -3.50 -3.05
C VAL A 24 -25.56 -3.86 -2.82
N PHE A 25 -25.25 -5.02 -2.24
CA PHE A 25 -23.90 -5.55 -2.23
C PHE A 25 -23.64 -6.40 -3.50
N THR A 26 -23.77 -5.79 -4.66
CA THR A 26 -22.93 -6.20 -5.77
C THR A 26 -21.51 -5.81 -5.38
N LEU A 27 -20.75 -6.76 -4.84
CA LEU A 27 -19.29 -6.67 -4.84
C LEU A 27 -18.92 -6.19 -6.24
N ALA A 28 -18.38 -4.99 -6.34
CA ALA A 28 -17.83 -4.52 -7.59
C ALA A 28 -16.77 -5.57 -7.98
N LYS A 29 -17.11 -6.40 -8.97
CA LYS A 29 -16.16 -7.37 -9.50
C LYS A 29 -14.94 -6.57 -9.92
N ALA A 30 -13.78 -6.93 -9.45
CA ALA A 30 -12.54 -6.32 -9.92
C ALA A 30 -12.56 -6.31 -11.46
N PRO A 31 -12.14 -5.23 -12.12
CA PRO A 31 -12.16 -5.16 -13.57
C PRO A 31 -11.50 -6.40 -14.15
N GLU A 32 -12.20 -7.14 -14.99
CA GLU A 32 -11.57 -8.25 -15.69
C GLU A 32 -10.40 -7.74 -16.51
N ASN A 33 -9.24 -8.37 -16.35
CA ASN A 33 -8.08 -8.06 -17.19
C ASN A 33 -8.33 -8.62 -18.61
N TYR A 34 -9.04 -7.85 -19.44
CA TYR A 34 -9.37 -8.22 -20.83
C TYR A 34 -8.15 -8.24 -21.78
N LEU A 35 -6.98 -7.83 -21.28
CA LEU A 35 -5.70 -7.93 -21.98
C LEU A 35 -4.97 -9.24 -21.69
N LYS A 36 -5.50 -10.08 -20.78
CA LYS A 36 -4.93 -11.36 -20.40
C LYS A 36 -4.61 -12.19 -21.65
N GLY A 37 -3.36 -12.53 -21.83
CA GLY A 37 -2.87 -13.38 -22.93
C GLY A 37 -2.69 -12.70 -24.29
N LYS A 38 -3.01 -11.40 -24.45
CA LYS A 38 -2.84 -10.72 -25.74
C LYS A 38 -1.65 -9.75 -25.81
N PHE A 39 -1.43 -8.98 -24.74
CA PHE A 39 -0.39 -7.94 -24.66
C PHE A 39 0.36 -7.96 -23.35
N TYR A 40 0.24 -9.04 -22.60
CA TYR A 40 0.74 -9.13 -21.26
C TYR A 40 2.20 -9.61 -21.29
N SER A 41 3.12 -8.68 -21.40
CA SER A 41 4.50 -8.95 -20.97
C SER A 41 4.65 -8.44 -19.54
N SER A 42 5.18 -9.29 -18.66
CA SER A 42 5.43 -8.87 -17.29
C SER A 42 6.36 -7.67 -17.26
N ILE A 43 5.93 -6.59 -16.59
CA ILE A 43 6.75 -5.41 -16.33
C ILE A 43 7.42 -5.47 -14.95
N LYS A 44 7.32 -6.60 -14.26
CA LYS A 44 8.01 -6.85 -12.98
C LYS A 44 9.51 -6.59 -13.12
N ASN A 45 10.10 -6.00 -12.09
CA ASN A 45 11.51 -5.61 -12.03
C ASN A 45 11.94 -4.56 -13.08
N ASN A 46 10.98 -3.83 -13.64
CA ASN A 46 11.25 -2.72 -14.55
C ASN A 46 10.84 -1.39 -13.93
N PHE A 47 11.29 -0.30 -14.54
CA PHE A 47 10.81 1.03 -14.21
C PHE A 47 9.76 1.48 -15.22
N LEU A 48 8.65 2.03 -14.72
CA LEU A 48 7.73 2.81 -15.53
C LEU A 48 8.06 4.29 -15.37
N VAL A 49 8.25 4.96 -16.49
CA VAL A 49 8.53 6.40 -16.51
C VAL A 49 7.34 7.13 -17.11
N ALA A 50 6.80 8.09 -16.37
CA ALA A 50 5.69 8.90 -16.86
C ALA A 50 6.08 9.67 -18.12
N THR A 51 5.30 9.54 -19.17
CA THR A 51 5.49 10.31 -20.39
C THR A 51 4.99 11.75 -20.23
N LYS A 52 5.40 12.66 -21.13
CA LYS A 52 4.90 14.05 -21.17
C LYS A 52 3.39 14.15 -21.40
N LYS A 53 2.74 13.04 -21.81
CA LYS A 53 1.29 12.96 -22.06
C LYS A 53 0.50 12.49 -20.82
N MET A 54 1.17 12.22 -19.69
CA MET A 54 0.51 11.82 -18.44
C MET A 54 -0.45 12.94 -18.02
N LYS A 55 -1.74 12.58 -17.89
CA LYS A 55 -2.81 13.54 -17.52
C LYS A 55 -3.11 13.54 -16.03
N ASP A 56 -2.73 12.48 -15.33
CA ASP A 56 -2.93 12.38 -13.88
C ASP A 56 -1.78 13.09 -13.15
N ASN A 57 -2.08 14.20 -12.51
CA ASN A 57 -1.09 15.03 -11.81
C ASN A 57 -0.35 14.28 -10.70
N ARG A 58 -0.95 13.21 -10.15
CA ARG A 58 -0.30 12.36 -9.14
C ARG A 58 0.90 11.65 -9.73
N PHE A 59 0.81 11.25 -11.00
CA PHE A 59 1.84 10.48 -11.69
C PHE A 59 2.65 11.30 -12.70
N GLU A 60 2.38 12.60 -12.82
CA GLU A 60 3.20 13.47 -13.68
C GLU A 60 4.66 13.45 -13.24
N LYS A 61 5.59 13.24 -14.19
CA LYS A 61 7.05 13.17 -13.97
C LYS A 61 7.49 12.11 -12.95
N THR A 62 6.71 11.04 -12.77
CA THR A 62 7.07 9.96 -11.84
C THR A 62 7.91 8.88 -12.51
N VAL A 63 8.70 8.23 -11.67
CA VAL A 63 9.34 6.94 -11.93
C VAL A 63 8.78 5.96 -10.91
N ILE A 64 8.25 4.83 -11.39
CA ILE A 64 7.70 3.77 -10.57
C ILE A 64 8.57 2.53 -10.75
N VAL A 65 9.09 1.96 -9.67
CA VAL A 65 9.67 0.63 -9.69
C VAL A 65 8.55 -0.40 -9.60
N MET A 66 8.47 -1.30 -10.57
CA MET A 66 7.46 -2.36 -10.60
C MET A 66 7.97 -3.60 -9.88
N LEU A 67 7.29 -3.98 -8.83
CA LEU A 67 7.69 -5.04 -7.93
C LEU A 67 6.93 -6.33 -8.22
N GLU A 68 5.64 -6.23 -8.42
CA GLU A 68 4.79 -7.36 -8.78
C GLU A 68 3.99 -7.02 -10.04
N ASN A 69 3.78 -8.03 -10.88
CA ASN A 69 2.94 -7.92 -12.05
C ASN A 69 2.58 -9.33 -12.51
N ASP A 70 1.37 -9.72 -12.24
CA ASP A 70 0.79 -11.03 -12.53
C ASP A 70 -0.65 -10.92 -13.03
N GLU A 71 -1.38 -12.03 -13.02
CA GLU A 71 -2.75 -12.09 -13.49
C GLU A 71 -3.73 -11.31 -12.58
N ASP A 72 -3.38 -11.15 -11.31
CA ASP A 72 -4.22 -10.50 -10.31
C ASP A 72 -4.00 -8.98 -10.28
N GLY A 73 -2.88 -8.51 -10.84
CA GLY A 73 -2.61 -7.09 -10.94
C GLY A 73 -1.14 -6.70 -11.04
N ALA A 74 -0.89 -5.42 -10.75
CA ALA A 74 0.45 -4.86 -10.74
C ALA A 74 0.63 -3.98 -9.52
N TRP A 75 1.79 -4.11 -8.86
CA TRP A 75 2.17 -3.31 -7.71
C TRP A 75 3.56 -2.72 -7.88
N GLY A 76 3.71 -1.46 -7.48
CA GLY A 76 4.99 -0.75 -7.56
C GLY A 76 5.00 0.51 -6.72
N LEU A 77 6.18 1.08 -6.52
CA LEU A 77 6.41 2.28 -5.72
C LEU A 77 6.95 3.42 -6.57
N VAL A 78 6.39 4.62 -6.38
CA VAL A 78 6.97 5.86 -6.90
C VAL A 78 8.24 6.18 -6.12
N VAL A 79 9.37 6.33 -6.80
CA VAL A 79 10.69 6.46 -6.17
C VAL A 79 11.35 7.82 -6.34
N ASN A 80 10.71 8.76 -7.02
CA ASN A 80 11.29 10.07 -7.34
C ASN A 80 10.44 11.27 -6.93
N LYS A 81 9.50 11.10 -5.98
CA LYS A 81 8.73 12.22 -5.40
C LYS A 81 9.07 12.39 -3.91
N PRO A 82 10.14 13.12 -3.56
CA PRO A 82 10.46 13.42 -2.17
C PRO A 82 9.38 14.31 -1.57
N ILE A 83 8.98 14.02 -0.33
CA ILE A 83 8.00 14.79 0.44
C ILE A 83 8.61 15.49 1.66
N GLY A 84 9.80 15.10 2.07
CA GLY A 84 10.52 15.71 3.18
C GLY A 84 11.58 14.80 3.77
N SER A 85 12.31 15.32 4.74
CA SER A 85 13.25 14.58 5.57
C SER A 85 12.79 14.65 7.02
N ILE A 86 12.76 13.52 7.70
CA ILE A 86 12.33 13.42 9.09
C ILE A 86 13.25 12.47 9.87
N PRO A 87 13.41 12.67 11.19
CA PRO A 87 14.10 11.71 12.05
C PRO A 87 13.44 10.33 11.97
N LEU A 88 14.25 9.26 11.91
CA LEU A 88 13.76 7.88 11.87
C LEU A 88 12.82 7.56 13.03
N ALA A 89 13.04 8.17 14.19
CA ALA A 89 12.21 8.00 15.37
C ALA A 89 10.72 8.34 15.14
N LEU A 90 10.40 9.18 14.16
CA LEU A 90 9.01 9.53 13.82
C LEU A 90 8.31 8.49 12.94
N LEU A 91 9.06 7.53 12.42
CA LEU A 91 8.55 6.41 11.61
C LEU A 91 8.25 5.16 12.46
N VAL A 92 8.67 5.14 13.72
CA VAL A 92 8.58 3.96 14.60
C VAL A 92 7.56 4.22 15.71
N ASP A 93 6.76 3.21 16.02
CA ASP A 93 5.85 3.26 17.17
C ASP A 93 6.64 3.58 18.46
N PRO A 94 6.21 4.57 19.24
CA PRO A 94 6.88 4.96 20.49
C PRO A 94 7.04 3.85 21.52
N SER A 95 6.31 2.77 21.44
CA SER A 95 6.40 1.63 22.34
C SER A 95 7.50 0.63 21.97
N LEU A 96 8.10 0.75 20.79
CA LEU A 96 9.12 -0.16 20.28
C LEU A 96 10.54 0.32 20.61
N GLY A 97 11.44 -0.65 20.84
CA GLY A 97 12.85 -0.43 21.17
C GLY A 97 13.09 0.04 22.60
N THR A 98 14.37 0.05 22.99
CA THR A 98 14.81 0.61 24.27
C THR A 98 14.92 2.14 24.19
N PRO A 99 14.99 2.86 25.32
CA PRO A 99 15.22 4.30 25.31
C PRO A 99 16.48 4.71 24.55
N GLU A 100 17.56 3.94 24.68
CA GLU A 100 18.85 4.19 24.02
C GLU A 100 18.74 4.00 22.50
N GLU A 101 18.11 2.92 22.04
CA GLU A 101 17.88 2.67 20.62
C GLU A 101 17.03 3.78 20.00
N ARG A 102 16.02 4.25 20.72
CA ARG A 102 15.17 5.35 20.26
C ARG A 102 15.92 6.68 20.15
N GLU A 103 16.84 6.95 21.09
CA GLU A 103 17.70 8.15 21.01
C GLU A 103 18.56 8.13 19.74
N GLU A 104 19.09 6.96 19.35
CA GLU A 104 19.84 6.82 18.10
C GLU A 104 18.97 7.09 16.86
N LEU A 105 17.72 6.69 16.86
CA LEU A 105 16.78 6.98 15.77
C LEU A 105 16.55 8.50 15.57
N TYR A 106 16.57 9.30 16.62
CA TYR A 106 16.46 10.77 16.52
C TYR A 106 17.67 11.44 15.88
N LYS A 107 18.83 10.79 15.88
CA LYS A 107 20.08 11.33 15.31
C LYS A 107 20.18 11.09 13.79
N VAL A 108 19.24 10.33 13.20
CA VAL A 108 19.28 9.98 11.79
C VAL A 108 18.06 10.52 11.09
N ASP A 109 18.27 11.47 10.19
CA ASP A 109 17.23 11.95 9.27
C ASP A 109 17.19 11.09 8.02
N MET A 110 15.99 10.74 7.58
CA MET A 110 15.76 10.00 6.35
C MET A 110 14.87 10.79 5.39
N LEU A 111 15.26 10.80 4.13
CA LEU A 111 14.45 11.37 3.07
C LEU A 111 13.28 10.44 2.74
N ILE A 112 12.08 10.97 2.85
CA ILE A 112 10.83 10.25 2.61
C ILE A 112 10.29 10.59 1.23
N PHE A 113 9.84 9.58 0.54
CA PHE A 113 9.23 9.68 -0.78
C PHE A 113 7.74 9.34 -0.72
N TRP A 114 6.96 9.96 -1.57
CA TRP A 114 5.58 9.55 -1.81
C TRP A 114 5.57 8.29 -2.67
N GLY A 115 5.27 7.15 -2.06
CA GLY A 115 5.30 5.84 -2.72
C GLY A 115 4.15 5.58 -3.69
N GLY A 116 3.06 6.34 -3.58
CA GLY A 116 1.86 6.17 -4.41
C GLY A 116 0.57 6.56 -3.70
N PRO A 117 -0.58 6.49 -4.38
CA PRO A 117 -1.87 6.89 -3.83
C PRO A 117 -2.57 5.77 -3.02
N VAL A 118 -2.04 4.55 -3.04
CA VAL A 118 -2.61 3.37 -2.37
C VAL A 118 -1.81 3.12 -1.10
N GLU A 119 -2.50 2.68 -0.03
CA GLU A 119 -1.87 2.34 1.26
C GLU A 119 -0.95 3.44 1.81
N VAL A 120 -1.42 4.68 1.76
CA VAL A 120 -0.63 5.88 2.10
C VAL A 120 -0.11 5.94 3.54
N LYS A 121 -0.53 5.02 4.40
CA LYS A 121 -0.06 4.90 5.79
C LYS A 121 1.02 3.83 5.96
N GLU A 122 1.21 3.00 4.95
CA GLU A 122 2.22 1.94 4.99
C GLU A 122 3.60 2.51 4.69
N ILE A 123 4.59 2.05 5.44
CA ILE A 123 5.98 2.42 5.26
C ILE A 123 6.71 1.25 4.59
N PHE A 124 7.36 1.55 3.48
CA PHE A 124 8.19 0.62 2.75
C PHE A 124 9.62 1.14 2.72
N VAL A 125 10.55 0.35 3.20
CA VAL A 125 11.98 0.66 3.09
C VAL A 125 12.55 -0.08 1.89
N LEU A 126 12.92 0.69 0.87
CA LEU A 126 13.59 0.17 -0.33
C LEU A 126 15.09 0.14 -0.08
N HIS A 127 15.73 -1.01 -0.27
CA HIS A 127 17.16 -1.21 0.03
C HIS A 127 17.81 -2.23 -0.90
N SER A 128 19.13 -2.41 -0.80
CA SER A 128 19.85 -3.46 -1.50
C SER A 128 19.51 -4.84 -0.94
N SER A 129 19.79 -5.90 -1.71
CA SER A 129 19.55 -7.29 -1.30
C SER A 129 20.50 -7.79 -0.18
N GLU A 130 21.45 -6.98 0.25
CA GLU A 130 22.41 -7.32 1.32
C GLU A 130 21.75 -7.39 2.70
N TYR A 131 20.71 -6.58 2.94
CA TYR A 131 19.93 -6.66 4.17
C TYR A 131 18.80 -7.67 4.00
N GLN A 132 18.61 -8.52 5.01
CA GLN A 132 17.55 -9.53 5.06
C GLN A 132 16.91 -9.56 6.44
N SER A 133 15.59 -9.60 6.49
CA SER A 133 14.77 -9.79 7.68
C SER A 133 13.63 -10.76 7.35
N GLU A 134 12.80 -11.09 8.34
CA GLU A 134 11.64 -11.97 8.13
C GLU A 134 10.60 -11.36 7.16
N THR A 135 10.53 -10.04 7.07
CA THR A 135 9.58 -9.31 6.20
C THR A 135 10.19 -8.89 4.88
N THR A 136 11.49 -9.13 4.66
CA THR A 136 12.18 -8.73 3.43
C THR A 136 11.66 -9.50 2.23
N LYS A 137 11.18 -8.79 1.24
CA LYS A 137 10.83 -9.31 -0.08
C LYS A 137 11.88 -8.89 -1.10
N ASN A 138 12.41 -9.85 -1.85
CA ASN A 138 13.47 -9.61 -2.84
C ASN A 138 12.90 -9.48 -4.26
N TYR A 139 13.34 -8.45 -4.98
CA TYR A 139 12.93 -8.13 -6.34
C TYR A 139 14.17 -7.89 -7.22
N GLY A 140 14.93 -8.94 -7.44
CA GLY A 140 16.20 -8.85 -8.18
C GLY A 140 17.30 -8.16 -7.38
N SER A 141 17.77 -7.00 -7.85
CA SER A 141 18.83 -6.22 -7.18
C SER A 141 18.34 -5.32 -6.06
N ILE A 142 17.04 -5.20 -5.88
CA ILE A 142 16.41 -4.39 -4.84
C ILE A 142 15.54 -5.25 -3.94
N SER A 143 15.39 -4.82 -2.71
CA SER A 143 14.57 -5.47 -1.69
C SER A 143 13.71 -4.44 -0.98
N ILE A 144 12.62 -4.91 -0.38
CA ILE A 144 11.71 -4.10 0.41
C ILE A 144 11.47 -4.77 1.74
N SER A 145 11.54 -3.99 2.80
CA SER A 145 11.16 -4.40 4.15
C SER A 145 10.10 -3.47 4.71
N GLN A 146 9.18 -4.02 5.51
CA GLN A 146 8.13 -3.29 6.19
C GLN A 146 8.27 -3.34 7.72
N ASP A 147 9.23 -4.11 8.25
CA ASP A 147 9.46 -4.13 9.69
C ASP A 147 10.30 -2.92 10.15
N TYR A 148 10.03 -2.47 11.37
CA TYR A 148 10.77 -1.36 11.95
C TYR A 148 12.20 -1.71 12.36
N LYS A 149 12.56 -2.98 12.41
CA LYS A 149 13.90 -3.43 12.78
C LYS A 149 14.96 -2.85 11.85
N ILE A 150 14.66 -2.77 10.54
CA ILE A 150 15.58 -2.16 9.57
C ILE A 150 15.94 -0.71 9.95
N LEU A 151 15.01 0.05 10.53
CA LEU A 151 15.27 1.43 10.95
C LEU A 151 16.23 1.50 12.14
N PHE A 152 16.08 0.60 13.11
CA PHE A 152 17.05 0.46 14.23
C PHE A 152 18.41 0.01 13.72
N ASP A 153 18.46 -0.93 12.79
CA ASP A 153 19.72 -1.41 12.22
C ASP A 153 20.44 -0.31 11.40
N ILE A 154 19.70 0.57 10.73
CA ILE A 154 20.27 1.73 10.04
C ILE A 154 20.85 2.73 11.05
N ALA A 155 20.13 3.02 12.13
CA ALA A 155 20.58 3.96 13.16
C ALA A 155 21.82 3.44 13.92
N GLY A 156 21.88 2.14 14.21
CA GLY A 156 23.00 1.53 14.95
C GLY A 156 24.28 1.30 14.15
N LYS A 157 24.25 1.50 12.82
CA LYS A 157 25.42 1.30 11.93
C LYS A 157 26.28 2.55 11.70
N LYS A 158 26.07 3.60 12.45
CA LYS A 158 26.89 4.83 12.37
C LYS A 158 28.16 4.79 13.16
#